data_9e2b6f9ce510059c889da107644eadfd
#
_entry.id   9e2b6f9ce510059c889da107644eadfd
#
_cell.length_a   1.000
_cell.length_b   1.000
_cell.length_c   1.000
_cell.angle_alpha   90.00
_cell.angle_beta   90.00
_cell.angle_gamma   90.00
#
_symmetry.space_group_name_H-M   'P 1'
#
loop_
_entity.id
_entity.type
_entity.pdbx_description
1 polymer ?
#
loop_
_entity_poly.entity_id
_entity_poly.type
_entity_poly.pdbx_seq_one_letter_code
_entity_poly.pdbx_strand_id
1 'polypeptide(L)'
;MADILLVADVPWVVNDVRAALSEARFSVADMDDPRAVSDAVDEAKPDVLLIDFQVGSMGAMALTRAVRQAAAANGTERPAVILLLDRDADGFLAGRSGADGWLRKPFSADALRTAVDGVLAGAPDSS
;
A
#
# COMPACT_ATOMS: atom_id res chain seq x y z
N MET A 1 7.96 15.69 0.71
CA MET A 1 7.59 14.73 -0.36
C MET A 1 7.24 13.39 0.26
N ALA A 2 6.14 12.81 -0.12
CA ALA A 2 5.74 11.50 0.39
C ALA A 2 6.29 10.41 -0.53
N ASP A 3 6.94 9.43 0.07
CA ASP A 3 7.51 8.29 -0.65
C ASP A 3 6.52 7.14 -0.63
N ILE A 4 6.17 6.65 -1.80
CA ILE A 4 5.16 5.61 -1.98
C ILE A 4 5.80 4.42 -2.70
N LEU A 5 5.64 3.24 -2.11
CA LEU A 5 6.07 1.99 -2.75
C LEU A 5 4.82 1.24 -3.19
N LEU A 6 4.74 0.97 -4.49
CA LEU A 6 3.64 0.20 -5.07
C LEU A 6 4.10 -1.24 -5.34
N VAL A 7 3.35 -2.19 -4.81
CA VAL A 7 3.60 -3.61 -5.08
C VAL A 7 2.47 -4.14 -5.96
N ALA A 8 2.75 -4.32 -7.24
CA ALA A 8 1.76 -4.76 -8.22
C ALA A 8 2.47 -5.38 -9.41
N ASP A 9 1.85 -6.39 -10.01
CA ASP A 9 2.38 -7.07 -11.18
C ASP A 9 1.52 -6.86 -12.44
N VAL A 10 0.48 -6.03 -12.34
CA VAL A 10 -0.42 -5.77 -13.45
C VAL A 10 -0.12 -4.38 -14.01
N PRO A 11 0.31 -4.27 -15.29
CA PRO A 11 0.75 -2.98 -15.84
C PRO A 11 -0.27 -1.84 -15.75
N TRP A 12 -1.56 -2.13 -15.95
CA TRP A 12 -2.56 -1.05 -15.90
C TRP A 12 -2.71 -0.48 -14.49
N VAL A 13 -2.52 -1.30 -13.45
CA VAL A 13 -2.56 -0.81 -12.06
C VAL A 13 -1.39 0.14 -11.82
N VAL A 14 -0.20 -0.25 -12.26
CA VAL A 14 1.00 0.59 -12.13
C VAL A 14 0.77 1.94 -12.83
N ASN A 15 0.26 1.90 -14.06
CA ASN A 15 0.02 3.12 -14.84
C ASN A 15 -1.01 4.03 -14.17
N ASP A 16 -2.11 3.45 -13.67
CA ASP A 16 -3.17 4.23 -13.02
C ASP A 16 -2.69 4.88 -11.72
N VAL A 17 -1.91 4.15 -10.93
CA VAL A 17 -1.35 4.70 -9.69
C VAL A 17 -0.37 5.83 -10.00
N ARG A 18 0.53 5.63 -10.94
CA ARG A 18 1.50 6.66 -11.30
C ARG A 18 0.81 7.91 -11.85
N ALA A 19 -0.23 7.74 -12.65
CA ALA A 19 -1.00 8.88 -13.18
C ALA A 19 -1.71 9.63 -12.04
N ALA A 20 -2.32 8.91 -11.11
CA ALA A 20 -3.04 9.52 -10.01
C ALA A 20 -2.10 10.27 -9.05
N LEU A 21 -0.89 9.78 -8.87
CA LEU A 21 0.09 10.32 -7.92
C LEU A 21 1.24 11.04 -8.63
N SER A 22 0.93 11.72 -9.74
CA SER A 22 1.94 12.38 -10.56
C SER A 22 2.35 13.77 -10.05
N GLU A 23 1.70 14.26 -9.00
CA GLU A 23 2.07 15.54 -8.42
C GLU A 23 3.46 15.48 -7.76
N ALA A 24 4.15 16.63 -7.77
CA ALA A 24 5.52 16.72 -7.25
C ALA A 24 5.65 16.33 -5.77
N ARG A 25 4.55 16.37 -5.01
CA ARG A 25 4.56 15.98 -3.60
C ARG A 25 4.62 14.48 -3.38
N PHE A 26 4.53 13.68 -4.43
CA PHE A 26 4.61 12.22 -4.35
C PHE A 26 5.82 11.70 -5.11
N SER A 27 6.48 10.71 -4.53
CA SER A 27 7.52 9.95 -5.21
C SER A 27 7.09 8.48 -5.22
N VAL A 28 6.84 7.92 -6.40
CA VAL A 28 6.32 6.56 -6.53
C VAL A 28 7.38 5.65 -7.12
N ALA A 29 7.69 4.58 -6.41
CA ALA A 29 8.48 3.46 -6.93
C ALA A 29 7.58 2.23 -6.98
N ASP A 30 7.81 1.34 -7.93
CA ASP A 30 7.02 0.12 -8.03
C ASP A 30 7.90 -1.12 -8.07
N MET A 31 7.34 -2.23 -7.60
CA MET A 31 7.98 -3.54 -7.64
C MET A 31 6.91 -4.62 -7.81
N ASP A 32 7.33 -5.79 -8.28
CA ASP A 32 6.40 -6.88 -8.56
C ASP A 32 6.71 -8.18 -7.82
N ASP A 33 7.72 -8.20 -6.96
CA ASP A 33 8.09 -9.40 -6.21
C ASP A 33 7.72 -9.23 -4.74
N PRO A 34 6.64 -9.87 -4.26
CA PRO A 34 6.22 -9.72 -2.88
C PRO A 34 7.27 -10.21 -1.87
N ARG A 35 8.14 -11.12 -2.28
CA ARG A 35 9.17 -11.66 -1.38
C ARG A 35 10.29 -10.65 -1.08
N ALA A 36 10.44 -9.64 -1.92
CA ALA A 36 11.46 -8.61 -1.74
C ALA A 36 10.93 -7.36 -1.02
N VAL A 37 9.65 -7.33 -0.68
CA VAL A 37 9.01 -6.11 -0.15
C VAL A 37 9.56 -5.73 1.22
N SER A 38 9.76 -6.69 2.12
CA SER A 38 10.27 -6.37 3.45
C SER A 38 11.63 -5.70 3.38
N ASP A 39 12.53 -6.20 2.54
CA ASP A 39 13.84 -5.59 2.36
C ASP A 39 13.72 -4.21 1.73
N ALA A 40 12.85 -4.05 0.75
CA ALA A 40 12.63 -2.76 0.09
C ALA A 40 12.07 -1.73 1.08
N VAL A 41 11.18 -2.13 1.95
CA VAL A 41 10.62 -1.25 3.00
C VAL A 41 11.73 -0.81 3.98
N ASP A 42 12.55 -1.73 4.41
CA ASP A 42 13.66 -1.42 5.31
C ASP A 42 14.65 -0.45 4.69
N GLU A 43 14.92 -0.63 3.40
CA GLU A 43 15.93 0.17 2.68
C GLU A 43 15.39 1.55 2.33
N ALA A 44 14.19 1.62 1.75
CA ALA A 44 13.63 2.86 1.23
C ALA A 44 12.80 3.63 2.26
N LYS A 45 12.28 2.94 3.27
CA LYS A 45 11.43 3.51 4.32
C LYS A 45 10.30 4.36 3.74
N PRO A 46 9.44 3.78 2.90
CA PRO A 46 8.35 4.54 2.30
C PRO A 46 7.35 4.99 3.36
N ASP A 47 6.66 6.09 3.05
CA ASP A 47 5.59 6.58 3.92
C ASP A 47 4.32 5.77 3.75
N VAL A 48 4.06 5.31 2.51
CA VAL A 48 2.86 4.54 2.16
C VAL A 48 3.26 3.34 1.31
N LEU A 49 2.68 2.20 1.63
CA LEU A 49 2.81 0.97 0.86
C LEU A 49 1.45 0.66 0.22
N LEU A 50 1.40 0.69 -1.11
CA LEU A 50 0.19 0.33 -1.87
C LEU A 50 0.38 -1.10 -2.37
N ILE A 51 -0.55 -1.99 -2.06
CA ILE A 51 -0.45 -3.39 -2.45
C ILE A 51 -1.66 -3.78 -3.28
N ASP A 52 -1.43 -4.25 -4.51
CA ASP A 52 -2.46 -4.89 -5.30
C ASP A 52 -2.81 -6.21 -4.63
N PHE A 53 -4.08 -6.42 -4.35
CA PHE A 53 -4.55 -7.54 -3.56
C PHE A 53 -4.13 -8.91 -4.13
N GLN A 54 -3.97 -9.00 -5.43
CA GLN A 54 -3.66 -10.28 -6.07
C GLN A 54 -2.19 -10.42 -6.50
N VAL A 55 -1.32 -9.61 -5.95
CA VAL A 55 0.09 -9.68 -6.33
C VAL A 55 0.73 -10.99 -5.84
N GLY A 56 1.36 -11.70 -6.78
CA GLY A 56 2.16 -12.89 -6.50
C GLY A 56 1.43 -14.01 -5.77
N SER A 57 2.19 -14.98 -5.27
CA SER A 57 1.65 -16.16 -4.58
C SER A 57 1.49 -15.95 -3.08
N MET A 58 2.12 -14.91 -2.53
CA MET A 58 2.11 -14.65 -1.09
C MET A 58 0.80 -14.05 -0.61
N GLY A 59 0.14 -13.28 -1.45
CA GLY A 59 -1.08 -12.58 -1.09
C GLY A 59 -0.84 -11.30 -0.31
N ALA A 60 -1.66 -10.30 -0.59
CA ALA A 60 -1.49 -8.97 0.01
C ALA A 60 -1.72 -8.99 1.52
N MET A 61 -2.60 -9.85 2.01
CA MET A 61 -2.88 -9.95 3.45
C MET A 61 -1.66 -10.46 4.21
N ALA A 62 -1.03 -11.52 3.71
CA ALA A 62 0.17 -12.08 4.32
C ALA A 62 1.31 -11.07 4.28
N LEU A 63 1.44 -10.34 3.18
CA LEU A 63 2.46 -9.32 3.02
C LEU A 63 2.27 -8.18 4.03
N THR A 64 1.03 -7.72 4.22
CA THR A 64 0.72 -6.70 5.21
C THR A 64 1.15 -7.14 6.61
N ARG A 65 0.83 -8.38 6.99
CA ARG A 65 1.24 -8.91 8.29
C ARG A 65 2.75 -8.97 8.42
N ALA A 66 3.45 -9.43 7.37
CA ALA A 66 4.90 -9.54 7.39
C ALA A 66 5.57 -8.19 7.59
N VAL A 67 5.09 -7.15 6.91
CA VAL A 67 5.62 -5.79 7.05
C VAL A 67 5.41 -5.28 8.48
N ARG A 68 4.23 -5.50 9.04
CA ARG A 68 3.93 -5.08 10.41
C ARG A 68 4.80 -5.80 11.44
N GLN A 69 4.97 -7.11 11.27
CA GLN A 69 5.79 -7.90 12.18
C GLN A 69 7.25 -7.51 12.13
N ALA A 70 7.76 -7.25 10.94
CA ALA A 70 9.15 -6.82 10.77
C ALA A 70 9.39 -5.47 11.45
N ALA A 71 8.49 -4.51 11.28
CA ALA A 71 8.61 -3.21 11.93
C ALA A 71 8.58 -3.35 13.46
N ALA A 72 7.67 -4.17 13.98
CA ALA A 72 7.57 -4.40 15.42
C ALA A 72 8.84 -5.06 15.97
N ALA A 73 9.38 -6.06 15.25
CA ALA A 73 10.58 -6.78 15.68
C ALA A 73 11.81 -5.87 15.69
N ASN A 74 11.88 -4.93 14.74
CA ASN A 74 13.01 -4.02 14.60
C ASN A 74 12.85 -2.72 15.39
N GLY A 75 11.70 -2.50 16.03
CA GLY A 75 11.42 -1.27 16.75
C GLY A 75 11.33 -0.05 15.85
N THR A 76 10.96 -0.25 14.58
CA THR A 76 10.85 0.82 13.60
C THR A 76 9.40 1.14 13.29
N GLU A 77 9.15 2.34 12.75
CA GLU A 77 7.82 2.68 12.25
C GLU A 77 7.54 1.90 10.98
N ARG A 78 6.33 1.39 10.87
CA ARG A 78 5.88 0.76 9.64
C ARG A 78 5.28 1.80 8.70
N PRO A 79 5.31 1.56 7.38
CA PRO A 79 4.57 2.42 6.46
C PRO A 79 3.07 2.23 6.67
N ALA A 80 2.28 3.23 6.29
CA ALA A 80 0.84 3.05 6.17
C ALA A 80 0.58 2.12 4.99
N VAL A 81 -0.37 1.21 5.13
CA VAL A 81 -0.66 0.20 4.10
C VAL A 81 -2.05 0.41 3.55
N ILE A 82 -2.15 0.54 2.22
CA ILE A 82 -3.43 0.62 1.50
C ILE A 82 -3.48 -0.57 0.53
N LEU A 83 -4.56 -1.35 0.60
CA LEU A 83 -4.76 -2.49 -0.28
C LEU A 83 -5.67 -2.10 -1.45
N LEU A 84 -5.32 -2.57 -2.65
CA LEU A 84 -6.12 -2.38 -3.85
C LEU A 84 -6.87 -3.68 -4.12
N LEU A 85 -8.19 -3.66 -4.02
CA LEU A 85 -9.03 -4.85 -4.03
C LEU A 85 -9.78 -5.01 -5.34
N ASP A 86 -10.00 -6.25 -5.75
CA ASP A 86 -10.84 -6.54 -6.92
C ASP A 86 -12.33 -6.52 -6.59
N ARG A 87 -12.71 -6.82 -5.33
CA ARG A 87 -14.09 -6.93 -4.91
C ARG A 87 -14.34 -6.24 -3.58
N ASP A 88 -15.51 -5.62 -3.42
CA ASP A 88 -15.91 -5.00 -2.16
C ASP A 88 -15.94 -5.99 -1.00
N ALA A 89 -16.32 -7.25 -1.27
CA ALA A 89 -16.36 -8.28 -0.25
C ALA A 89 -15.00 -8.50 0.43
N ASP A 90 -13.90 -8.22 -0.27
CA ASP A 90 -12.56 -8.38 0.28
C ASP A 90 -12.21 -7.31 1.31
N GLY A 91 -12.99 -6.22 1.41
CA GLY A 91 -12.76 -5.16 2.39
C GLY A 91 -12.75 -5.67 3.82
N PHE A 92 -13.62 -6.64 4.14
CA PHE A 92 -13.63 -7.24 5.46
C PHE A 92 -12.29 -7.90 5.79
N LEU A 93 -11.75 -8.67 4.86
CA LEU A 93 -10.46 -9.33 5.04
C LEU A 93 -9.32 -8.32 5.09
N ALA A 94 -9.40 -7.27 4.27
CA ALA A 94 -8.40 -6.20 4.26
C ALA A 94 -8.32 -5.53 5.65
N GLY A 95 -9.46 -5.21 6.24
CA GLY A 95 -9.49 -4.64 7.57
C GLY A 95 -8.86 -5.56 8.61
N ARG A 96 -9.09 -6.87 8.50
CA ARG A 96 -8.55 -7.84 9.45
C ARG A 96 -7.04 -8.06 9.29
N SER A 97 -6.48 -7.76 8.14
CA SER A 97 -5.04 -7.91 7.92
C SER A 97 -4.21 -6.83 8.64
N GLY A 98 -4.86 -5.77 9.07
CA GLY A 98 -4.20 -4.64 9.70
C GLY A 98 -3.82 -3.54 8.72
N ALA A 99 -4.36 -3.55 7.51
CA ALA A 99 -4.19 -2.46 6.57
C ALA A 99 -4.84 -1.19 7.10
N ASP A 100 -4.27 -0.05 6.75
CA ASP A 100 -4.78 1.25 7.18
C ASP A 100 -5.92 1.75 6.30
N GLY A 101 -6.03 1.22 5.09
CA GLY A 101 -7.11 1.54 4.19
C GLY A 101 -7.16 0.57 3.02
N TRP A 102 -8.20 0.70 2.21
CA TRP A 102 -8.31 -0.08 0.97
C TRP A 102 -9.18 0.66 -0.03
N LEU A 103 -8.98 0.33 -1.32
CA LEU A 103 -9.78 0.85 -2.42
C LEU A 103 -10.14 -0.30 -3.35
N ARG A 104 -11.35 -0.28 -3.90
CA ARG A 104 -11.75 -1.25 -4.92
C ARG A 104 -11.32 -0.75 -6.30
N LYS A 105 -10.77 -1.65 -7.10
CA LYS A 105 -10.45 -1.37 -8.50
C LYS A 105 -11.70 -1.54 -9.39
N PRO A 106 -11.90 -0.72 -10.40
CA PRO A 106 -11.11 0.46 -10.75
C PRO A 106 -11.42 1.62 -9.80
N PHE A 107 -10.41 2.43 -9.52
CA PHE A 107 -10.53 3.61 -8.65
C PHE A 107 -10.28 4.87 -9.45
N SER A 108 -10.86 5.99 -8.99
CA SER A 108 -10.56 7.29 -9.58
C SER A 108 -9.24 7.84 -9.01
N ALA A 109 -8.63 8.75 -9.76
CA ALA A 109 -7.42 9.42 -9.26
C ALA A 109 -7.69 10.16 -7.95
N ASP A 110 -8.85 10.82 -7.85
CA ASP A 110 -9.23 11.53 -6.63
C ASP A 110 -9.41 10.59 -5.44
N ALA A 111 -10.01 9.42 -5.65
CA ALA A 111 -10.19 8.45 -4.59
C ALA A 111 -8.84 7.96 -4.06
N LEU A 112 -7.90 7.70 -4.96
CA LEU A 112 -6.58 7.25 -4.54
C LEU A 112 -5.83 8.36 -3.79
N ARG A 113 -5.82 9.59 -4.32
CA ARG A 113 -5.19 10.71 -3.64
C ARG A 113 -5.79 10.94 -2.25
N THR A 114 -7.11 10.88 -2.13
CA THR A 114 -7.79 11.04 -0.86
C THR A 114 -7.39 9.96 0.15
N ALA A 115 -7.31 8.70 -0.31
CA ALA A 115 -6.89 7.60 0.56
C ALA A 115 -5.44 7.78 1.03
N VAL A 116 -4.55 8.16 0.12
CA VAL A 116 -3.14 8.39 0.47
C VAL A 116 -3.01 9.55 1.45
N ASP A 117 -3.67 10.67 1.17
CA ASP A 117 -3.63 11.82 2.07
C ASP A 117 -4.21 11.50 3.44
N GLY A 118 -5.25 10.67 3.48
CA GLY A 118 -5.85 10.25 4.74
C GLY A 118 -4.90 9.47 5.63
N VAL A 119 -4.15 8.53 5.07
CA VAL A 119 -3.20 7.75 5.86
C VAL A 119 -1.95 8.57 6.20
N LEU A 120 -1.55 9.49 5.34
CA LEU A 120 -0.41 10.38 5.61
C LEU A 120 -0.72 11.37 6.74
N ALA A 121 -1.97 11.76 6.90
CA ALA A 121 -2.38 12.64 7.99
C ALA A 121 -2.32 11.95 9.35
N GLY A 122 -1.99 10.66 9.39
CA GLY A 122 -1.94 9.91 10.63
C GLY A 122 -3.31 9.69 11.23
N ALA A 123 -4.33 9.74 10.41
CA ALA A 123 -5.71 9.54 10.83
C ALA A 123 -5.79 8.25 11.61
N PRO A 124 -6.03 8.14 12.78
CA PRO A 124 -6.06 6.92 13.49
C PRO A 124 -7.23 6.58 14.29
N ASP A 125 -6.87 7.05 13.70
CA ASP A 125 -7.30 6.89 14.07
C ASP A 125 -8.05 6.52 14.34
N SER A 126 -8.05 6.37 14.25
CA SER A 126 -8.45 6.22 14.43
C SER A 126 -8.95 6.03 14.93
N SER A 127 -8.92 6.26 15.13
CA SER A 127 -9.27 6.07 15.60
C SER A 127 -9.74 5.70 15.76
#